data_a69bdd3b8028491a9c059296aab91796
#
_entry.id   a69bdd3b8028491a9c059296aab91796
#
_cell.length_a   1.000
_cell.length_b   1.000
_cell.length_c   1.000
_cell.angle_alpha   90.00
_cell.angle_beta   90.00
_cell.angle_gamma   90.00
#
_symmetry.space_group_name_H-M   'P 1'
#
loop_
_entity.id
_entity.type
_entity.pdbx_description
1 polymer ?
#
loop_
_entity_poly.entity_id
_entity_poly.type
_entity_poly.pdbx_seq_one_letter_code
_entity_poly.pdbx_strand_id
1 'polypeptide(L)'
;MKPQYLTLALIPLALLLLGAAKRGGQDVGHPILGSAQQNAENMVKEGKQIFRFDTFGDQSFWGDQLQLHKAINTLAPRDALALGLKVDSAALPQSVVDAIRNGKVNLTDPAVTLALIKANAVLGVVGYFNNSGKLHSVGLTCALCHSTVDDSVVPGVGRRIDGLANHDLNVGAIIAAAPNLQPVVDLLKLADAGITAGQVRRVLNSWGPGKFDAELFLDGKAFNPQQITNGVVTATNVSGAVLIPNARGLAGHNLHTWSGGWGTVTYWNAFVAVDEMHGIGNFFDERFDNADQFPIAARAKLGHVSVDEDEDQVTSKLPALHFYQLALPSVEPRPRIDFDPDAAERGDKLFNGKAQCGSCHHEPLWTEPGWNQHTADEMKIDGFEADRAPGHSYRTMNLAGLFTRERGLFMFPQNKGRFYHDGRFQTLLDTVNSYDQRFGLGLSTMEKHDLVEYLKSL
;
A
#
# COMPACT_ATOMS: atom_id res chain seq x y z
N MET A 1 18.36 -66.61 2.86
CA MET A 1 19.14 -65.44 2.43
C MET A 1 19.23 -64.47 3.62
N LYS A 2 20.45 -64.29 4.14
CA LYS A 2 20.68 -63.40 5.31
C LYS A 2 20.99 -61.99 4.81
N PRO A 3 20.48 -60.93 5.46
CA PRO A 3 20.89 -59.57 5.12
C PRO A 3 22.25 -59.24 5.71
N GLN A 4 23.14 -58.68 4.89
CA GLN A 4 24.44 -58.16 5.30
C GLN A 4 24.26 -56.79 5.93
N TYR A 5 24.74 -56.63 7.17
CA TYR A 5 24.85 -55.33 7.84
C TYR A 5 26.12 -54.62 7.41
N LEU A 6 25.96 -53.41 6.89
CA LEU A 6 27.07 -52.53 6.54
C LEU A 6 27.50 -51.81 7.84
N THR A 7 28.70 -52.08 8.31
CA THR A 7 29.32 -51.41 9.44
C THR A 7 29.84 -50.03 9.02
N LEU A 8 29.26 -48.97 9.53
CA LEU A 8 29.80 -47.61 9.43
C LEU A 8 30.95 -47.44 10.44
N ALA A 9 32.13 -47.16 9.94
CA ALA A 9 33.28 -46.79 10.76
C ALA A 9 33.13 -45.35 11.28
N LEU A 10 33.12 -45.19 12.59
CA LEU A 10 33.20 -43.91 13.28
C LEU A 10 34.64 -43.35 13.16
N ILE A 11 34.78 -42.22 12.49
CA ILE A 11 35.98 -41.39 12.50
C ILE A 11 35.89 -40.44 13.70
N PRO A 12 36.85 -40.40 14.61
CA PRO A 12 36.86 -39.46 15.73
C PRO A 12 37.17 -38.05 15.22
N LEU A 13 36.23 -37.11 15.44
CA LEU A 13 36.44 -35.69 15.17
C LEU A 13 37.30 -35.09 16.29
N ALA A 14 38.58 -34.86 15.98
CA ALA A 14 39.50 -34.15 16.90
C ALA A 14 39.08 -32.67 16.95
N LEU A 15 38.61 -32.21 18.11
CA LEU A 15 38.37 -30.78 18.39
C LEU A 15 39.74 -30.06 18.46
N LEU A 16 40.09 -29.34 17.43
CA LEU A 16 41.12 -28.30 17.46
C LEU A 16 40.46 -26.99 17.93
N LEU A 17 40.55 -26.68 19.21
CA LEU A 17 40.32 -25.36 19.77
C LEU A 17 41.45 -24.42 19.29
N LEU A 18 41.25 -23.79 18.14
CA LEU A 18 42.07 -22.64 17.73
C LEU A 18 41.42 -21.38 18.31
N GLY A 19 42.16 -20.75 19.21
CA GLY A 19 41.76 -19.46 19.81
C GLY A 19 41.47 -18.43 18.76
N ALA A 20 40.29 -17.87 18.82
CA ALA A 20 39.88 -16.72 18.02
C ALA A 20 40.67 -15.48 18.46
N ALA A 21 41.80 -15.26 17.83
CA ALA A 21 42.42 -13.94 17.84
C ALA A 21 41.51 -13.02 17.05
N LYS A 22 40.94 -12.00 17.71
CA LYS A 22 40.31 -10.87 17.06
C LYS A 22 41.36 -10.19 16.16
N ARG A 23 41.42 -10.60 14.91
CA ARG A 23 41.98 -9.78 13.85
C ARG A 23 40.86 -8.89 13.34
N GLY A 24 40.95 -7.60 13.62
CA GLY A 24 40.24 -6.58 12.86
C GLY A 24 40.75 -6.64 11.41
N GLY A 25 40.19 -7.56 10.64
CA GLY A 25 40.39 -7.59 9.20
C GLY A 25 39.57 -6.46 8.61
N GLN A 26 40.22 -5.42 8.12
CA GLN A 26 39.62 -4.59 7.08
C GLN A 26 39.27 -5.55 5.95
N ASP A 27 38.00 -5.62 5.62
CA ASP A 27 37.53 -6.33 4.44
C ASP A 27 38.13 -5.61 3.22
N VAL A 28 39.27 -6.08 2.76
CA VAL A 28 39.93 -5.67 1.51
C VAL A 28 39.12 -6.34 0.39
N GLY A 29 37.87 -5.91 0.22
CA GLY A 29 37.01 -6.42 -0.84
C GLY A 29 37.72 -6.36 -2.18
N HIS A 30 37.54 -7.39 -2.97
CA HIS A 30 38.03 -7.42 -4.34
C HIS A 30 37.51 -6.16 -5.06
N PRO A 31 38.36 -5.40 -5.78
CA PRO A 31 37.99 -4.11 -6.37
C PRO A 31 36.76 -4.15 -7.30
N ILE A 32 36.38 -5.32 -7.79
CA ILE A 32 35.21 -5.56 -8.66
C ILE A 32 33.97 -5.92 -7.86
N LEU A 33 34.09 -6.26 -6.57
CA LEU A 33 32.98 -6.65 -5.71
C LEU A 33 32.75 -5.55 -4.68
N GLY A 34 31.74 -4.71 -4.89
CA GLY A 34 31.27 -3.77 -3.87
C GLY A 34 30.84 -4.51 -2.59
N SER A 35 30.96 -3.86 -1.42
CA SER A 35 30.44 -4.44 -0.18
C SER A 35 28.91 -4.48 -0.20
N ALA A 36 28.30 -5.54 0.35
CA ALA A 36 26.85 -5.64 0.50
C ALA A 36 26.29 -4.48 1.34
N GLN A 37 27.01 -4.04 2.37
CA GLN A 37 26.63 -2.90 3.20
C GLN A 37 26.57 -1.61 2.37
N GLN A 38 27.63 -1.31 1.60
CA GLN A 38 27.65 -0.09 0.78
C GLN A 38 26.55 -0.10 -0.27
N ASN A 39 26.28 -1.25 -0.89
CA ASN A 39 25.19 -1.41 -1.83
C ASN A 39 23.83 -1.14 -1.15
N ALA A 40 23.62 -1.73 0.04
CA ALA A 40 22.37 -1.54 0.80
C ALA A 40 22.14 -0.06 1.16
N GLU A 41 23.18 0.63 1.65
CA GLU A 41 23.09 2.07 1.98
C GLU A 41 22.76 2.92 0.76
N ASN A 42 23.37 2.65 -0.39
CA ASN A 42 23.09 3.34 -1.64
C ASN A 42 21.67 3.08 -2.11
N MET A 43 21.24 1.81 -2.15
CA MET A 43 19.87 1.44 -2.58
C MET A 43 18.80 2.04 -1.69
N VAL A 44 18.97 2.04 -0.36
CA VAL A 44 18.03 2.68 0.57
C VAL A 44 17.95 4.18 0.34
N LYS A 45 19.10 4.85 0.14
CA LYS A 45 19.13 6.29 -0.10
C LYS A 45 18.47 6.66 -1.43
N GLU A 46 18.79 5.97 -2.49
CA GLU A 46 18.24 6.19 -3.83
C GLU A 46 16.76 5.84 -3.88
N GLY A 47 16.37 4.66 -3.40
CA GLY A 47 14.98 4.21 -3.36
C GLY A 47 14.09 5.12 -2.54
N LYS A 48 14.60 5.72 -1.46
CA LYS A 48 13.90 6.74 -0.69
C LYS A 48 13.62 8.00 -1.52
N GLN A 49 14.57 8.45 -2.34
CA GLN A 49 14.36 9.59 -3.21
C GLN A 49 13.33 9.28 -4.29
N ILE A 50 13.42 8.12 -4.92
CA ILE A 50 12.45 7.64 -5.91
C ILE A 50 11.06 7.58 -5.29
N PHE A 51 10.88 6.86 -4.19
CA PHE A 51 9.61 6.70 -3.51
C PHE A 51 8.93 8.03 -3.15
N ARG A 52 9.72 9.02 -2.74
CA ARG A 52 9.20 10.30 -2.24
C ARG A 52 8.95 11.33 -3.32
N PHE A 53 9.76 11.34 -4.38
CA PHE A 53 9.84 12.50 -5.28
C PHE A 53 9.88 12.17 -6.77
N ASP A 54 10.00 10.89 -7.15
CA ASP A 54 10.03 10.53 -8.57
C ASP A 54 8.62 10.36 -9.11
N THR A 55 8.33 11.04 -10.20
CA THR A 55 7.02 10.98 -10.88
C THR A 55 7.04 10.06 -12.11
N PHE A 56 8.19 9.48 -12.43
CA PHE A 56 8.35 8.59 -13.60
C PHE A 56 7.88 9.20 -14.93
N GLY A 57 7.80 10.54 -15.01
CA GLY A 57 7.28 11.23 -16.18
C GLY A 57 5.76 11.38 -16.24
N ASP A 58 5.03 11.01 -15.20
CA ASP A 58 3.57 10.98 -15.12
C ASP A 58 2.90 12.36 -15.16
N GLN A 59 3.68 13.45 -15.01
CA GLN A 59 3.14 14.81 -15.16
C GLN A 59 2.52 15.04 -16.54
N SER A 60 2.91 14.28 -17.56
CA SER A 60 2.30 14.30 -18.88
C SER A 60 0.82 13.87 -18.85
N PHE A 61 0.46 12.97 -17.96
CA PHE A 61 -0.92 12.54 -17.75
C PHE A 61 -1.66 13.44 -16.73
N TRP A 62 -1.15 13.53 -15.50
CA TRP A 62 -1.84 14.25 -14.41
C TRP A 62 -1.90 15.76 -14.64
N GLY A 63 -0.76 16.32 -15.09
CA GLY A 63 -0.63 17.76 -15.37
C GLY A 63 -1.16 18.16 -16.72
N ASP A 64 -0.75 17.50 -17.80
CA ASP A 64 -1.00 17.98 -19.15
C ASP A 64 -2.33 17.46 -19.71
N GLN A 65 -2.63 16.16 -19.58
CA GLN A 65 -3.86 15.59 -20.11
C GLN A 65 -5.07 15.86 -19.17
N LEU A 66 -5.00 15.46 -17.89
CA LEU A 66 -6.10 15.68 -16.92
C LEU A 66 -6.19 17.12 -16.44
N GLN A 67 -5.13 17.91 -16.59
CA GLN A 67 -5.02 19.31 -16.19
C GLN A 67 -5.23 19.53 -14.67
N LEU A 68 -4.83 18.55 -13.86
CA LEU A 68 -5.05 18.56 -12.41
C LEU A 68 -4.42 19.79 -11.72
N HIS A 69 -3.30 20.31 -12.27
CA HIS A 69 -2.67 21.56 -11.81
C HIS A 69 -3.64 22.76 -11.81
N LYS A 70 -4.66 22.78 -12.68
CA LYS A 70 -5.65 23.87 -12.70
C LYS A 70 -6.60 23.80 -11.50
N ALA A 71 -6.99 22.58 -11.07
CA ALA A 71 -7.75 22.40 -9.85
C ALA A 71 -6.91 22.77 -8.61
N ILE A 72 -5.65 22.34 -8.58
CA ILE A 72 -4.70 22.64 -7.49
C ILE A 72 -4.44 24.15 -7.34
N ASN A 73 -4.38 24.89 -8.45
CA ASN A 73 -4.18 26.35 -8.42
C ASN A 73 -5.26 27.12 -7.63
N THR A 74 -6.43 26.51 -7.40
CA THR A 74 -7.55 27.10 -6.65
C THR A 74 -7.83 26.36 -5.35
N LEU A 75 -7.06 25.33 -5.01
CA LEU A 75 -7.28 24.47 -3.85
C LEU A 75 -6.74 25.12 -2.57
N ALA A 76 -7.63 25.46 -1.66
CA ALA A 76 -7.23 25.97 -0.34
C ALA A 76 -6.62 24.87 0.54
N PRO A 77 -5.67 25.18 1.44
CA PRO A 77 -5.04 24.18 2.32
C PRO A 77 -6.04 23.37 3.13
N ARG A 78 -7.11 24.01 3.63
CA ARG A 78 -8.19 23.33 4.36
C ARG A 78 -8.83 22.22 3.53
N ASP A 79 -9.10 22.50 2.26
CA ASP A 79 -9.77 21.56 1.37
C ASP A 79 -8.80 20.47 0.90
N ALA A 80 -7.52 20.80 0.72
CA ALA A 80 -6.44 19.85 0.47
C ALA A 80 -6.29 18.83 1.63
N LEU A 81 -6.28 19.32 2.87
CA LEU A 81 -6.26 18.47 4.07
C LEU A 81 -7.53 17.60 4.17
N ALA A 82 -8.71 18.15 3.83
CA ALA A 82 -9.96 17.41 3.83
C ALA A 82 -9.99 16.28 2.80
N LEU A 83 -9.26 16.42 1.68
CA LEU A 83 -9.01 15.36 0.70
C LEU A 83 -7.95 14.34 1.16
N GLY A 84 -7.38 14.53 2.35
CA GLY A 84 -6.39 13.64 2.94
C GLY A 84 -4.95 13.89 2.47
N LEU A 85 -4.67 14.99 1.77
CA LEU A 85 -3.28 15.39 1.50
C LEU A 85 -2.58 15.72 2.81
N LYS A 86 -1.31 15.31 2.93
CA LYS A 86 -0.51 15.46 4.15
C LYS A 86 0.68 16.38 3.91
N VAL A 87 1.15 17.03 5.00
CA VAL A 87 2.28 17.98 4.92
C VAL A 87 3.42 17.51 5.81
N ASP A 88 4.59 17.31 5.22
CA ASP A 88 5.84 16.99 5.91
C ASP A 88 6.42 18.23 6.57
N SER A 89 6.34 18.30 7.89
CA SER A 89 6.90 19.41 8.67
C SER A 89 8.42 19.52 8.56
N ALA A 90 9.12 18.40 8.25
CA ALA A 90 10.58 18.41 8.09
C ALA A 90 11.04 19.10 6.79
N ALA A 91 10.15 19.29 5.81
CA ALA A 91 10.41 20.03 4.59
C ALA A 91 10.22 21.55 4.73
N LEU A 92 9.80 22.03 5.92
CA LEU A 92 9.45 23.43 6.15
C LEU A 92 10.43 24.10 7.12
N PRO A 93 10.71 25.40 6.95
CA PRO A 93 11.40 26.19 7.98
C PRO A 93 10.65 26.16 9.31
N GLN A 94 11.37 26.14 10.43
CA GLN A 94 10.77 26.08 11.78
C GLN A 94 9.75 27.21 12.03
N SER A 95 10.01 28.41 11.52
CA SER A 95 9.08 29.55 11.64
C SER A 95 7.74 29.30 10.96
N VAL A 96 7.72 28.55 9.85
CA VAL A 96 6.47 28.16 9.16
C VAL A 96 5.75 27.09 9.97
N VAL A 97 6.47 26.09 10.50
CA VAL A 97 5.91 25.05 11.39
C VAL A 97 5.25 25.69 12.62
N ASP A 98 5.92 26.67 13.24
CA ASP A 98 5.38 27.37 14.39
C ASP A 98 4.17 28.24 14.03
N ALA A 99 4.15 28.85 12.84
CA ALA A 99 2.98 29.59 12.36
C ALA A 99 1.78 28.67 12.14
N ILE A 100 1.98 27.46 11.59
CA ILE A 100 0.93 26.44 11.42
C ILE A 100 0.41 26.03 12.80
N ARG A 101 1.30 25.64 13.72
CA ARG A 101 0.94 25.21 15.09
C ARG A 101 0.12 26.25 15.84
N ASN A 102 0.45 27.53 15.66
CA ASN A 102 -0.22 28.64 16.32
C ASN A 102 -1.45 29.19 15.55
N GLY A 103 -1.90 28.52 14.48
CA GLY A 103 -3.06 28.94 13.69
C GLY A 103 -2.88 30.28 12.96
N LYS A 104 -1.64 30.67 12.67
CA LYS A 104 -1.33 31.94 11.99
C LYS A 104 -1.27 31.85 10.47
N VAL A 105 -1.45 30.63 9.92
CA VAL A 105 -1.49 30.40 8.48
C VAL A 105 -2.92 30.50 7.98
N ASN A 106 -3.13 31.24 6.88
CA ASN A 106 -4.44 31.34 6.26
C ASN A 106 -4.80 30.06 5.50
N LEU A 107 -5.61 29.19 6.08
CA LEU A 107 -6.01 27.92 5.50
C LEU A 107 -7.06 28.05 4.37
N THR A 108 -7.50 29.27 4.04
CA THR A 108 -8.45 29.52 2.95
C THR A 108 -7.78 30.12 1.70
N ASP A 109 -6.47 30.38 1.77
CA ASP A 109 -5.70 30.98 0.67
C ASP A 109 -5.00 29.90 -0.17
N PRO A 110 -5.38 29.68 -1.44
CA PRO A 110 -4.70 28.72 -2.32
C PRO A 110 -3.21 29.00 -2.52
N ALA A 111 -2.75 30.23 -2.34
CA ALA A 111 -1.32 30.55 -2.44
C ALA A 111 -0.48 29.78 -1.41
N VAL A 112 -1.04 29.46 -0.26
CA VAL A 112 -0.38 28.63 0.75
C VAL A 112 -0.21 27.18 0.26
N THR A 113 -1.22 26.60 -0.37
CA THR A 113 -1.10 25.26 -1.00
C THR A 113 0.03 25.24 -2.02
N LEU A 114 0.10 26.23 -2.89
CA LEU A 114 1.14 26.33 -3.91
C LEU A 114 2.53 26.50 -3.29
N ALA A 115 2.65 27.30 -2.23
CA ALA A 115 3.91 27.46 -1.50
C ALA A 115 4.38 26.14 -0.85
N LEU A 116 3.47 25.34 -0.28
CA LEU A 116 3.76 24.03 0.30
C LEU A 116 4.19 23.02 -0.77
N ILE A 117 3.54 23.00 -1.93
CA ILE A 117 3.93 22.16 -3.07
C ILE A 117 5.32 22.59 -3.59
N LYS A 118 5.56 23.89 -3.74
CA LYS A 118 6.87 24.42 -4.18
C LYS A 118 8.01 24.07 -3.21
N ALA A 119 7.70 23.92 -1.92
CA ALA A 119 8.65 23.47 -0.90
C ALA A 119 8.82 21.94 -0.86
N ASN A 120 8.14 21.17 -1.74
CA ASN A 120 8.05 19.70 -1.70
C ASN A 120 7.58 19.17 -0.33
N ALA A 121 6.74 19.94 0.35
CA ALA A 121 6.21 19.60 1.66
C ALA A 121 4.89 18.79 1.60
N VAL A 122 4.15 18.83 0.48
CA VAL A 122 2.95 18.02 0.29
C VAL A 122 3.36 16.61 -0.14
N LEU A 123 2.99 15.61 0.67
CA LEU A 123 3.38 14.23 0.42
C LEU A 123 2.85 13.75 -0.92
N GLY A 124 3.75 13.24 -1.76
CA GLY A 124 3.41 12.58 -3.01
C GLY A 124 2.91 13.49 -4.14
N VAL A 125 3.03 14.80 -3.99
CA VAL A 125 2.67 15.77 -5.02
C VAL A 125 3.89 16.59 -5.41
N VAL A 126 4.33 16.49 -6.67
CA VAL A 126 5.45 17.25 -7.24
C VAL A 126 4.91 18.30 -8.20
N GLY A 127 5.19 19.57 -7.89
CA GLY A 127 4.74 20.70 -8.72
C GLY A 127 5.81 21.16 -9.72
N TYR A 128 5.44 21.35 -10.96
CA TYR A 128 6.27 21.93 -12.00
C TYR A 128 5.89 23.40 -12.19
N PHE A 129 6.84 24.29 -11.89
CA PHE A 129 6.63 25.73 -11.93
C PHE A 129 7.40 26.35 -13.10
N ASN A 130 6.74 27.26 -13.81
CA ASN A 130 7.41 28.01 -14.88
C ASN A 130 8.29 29.14 -14.32
N ASN A 131 9.00 29.85 -15.20
CA ASN A 131 9.91 30.95 -14.84
C ASN A 131 9.22 32.11 -14.11
N SER A 132 7.90 32.28 -14.27
CA SER A 132 7.11 33.28 -13.53
C SER A 132 6.64 32.78 -12.16
N GLY A 133 7.00 31.55 -11.76
CA GLY A 133 6.61 30.94 -10.51
C GLY A 133 5.18 30.40 -10.48
N LYS A 134 4.51 30.27 -11.62
CA LYS A 134 3.17 29.69 -11.74
C LYS A 134 3.27 28.18 -11.91
N LEU A 135 2.44 27.44 -11.17
CA LEU A 135 2.27 25.99 -11.35
C LEU A 135 1.65 25.72 -12.73
N HIS A 136 2.35 24.98 -13.58
CA HIS A 136 1.90 24.66 -14.94
C HIS A 136 1.67 23.16 -15.17
N SER A 137 2.26 22.30 -14.36
CA SER A 137 2.00 20.87 -14.38
C SER A 137 2.20 20.27 -12.99
N VAL A 138 1.76 19.03 -12.77
CA VAL A 138 1.87 18.29 -11.52
C VAL A 138 2.06 16.81 -11.84
N GLY A 139 2.93 16.15 -11.07
CA GLY A 139 3.08 14.70 -11.05
C GLY A 139 2.85 14.13 -9.66
N LEU A 140 2.60 12.85 -9.62
CA LEU A 140 2.35 12.09 -8.39
C LEU A 140 3.50 11.14 -8.10
N THR A 141 3.65 10.71 -6.84
CA THR A 141 4.68 9.75 -6.44
C THR A 141 4.10 8.68 -5.53
N CYS A 142 4.82 7.56 -5.32
CA CYS A 142 4.41 6.49 -4.42
C CYS A 142 4.01 6.99 -3.01
N ALA A 143 4.64 8.09 -2.56
CA ALA A 143 4.37 8.68 -1.25
C ALA A 143 2.96 9.29 -1.10
N LEU A 144 2.22 9.53 -2.19
CA LEU A 144 0.85 10.04 -2.11
C LEU A 144 -0.07 9.06 -1.36
N CYS A 145 -0.06 7.80 -1.81
CA CYS A 145 -0.90 6.74 -1.25
C CYS A 145 -0.23 6.02 -0.06
N HIS A 146 1.10 5.90 -0.08
CA HIS A 146 1.87 5.09 0.86
C HIS A 146 2.77 5.90 1.80
N SER A 147 2.39 7.14 2.13
CA SER A 147 2.98 7.90 3.23
C SER A 147 1.91 8.69 3.98
N THR A 148 2.12 8.83 5.28
CA THR A 148 1.33 9.71 6.15
C THR A 148 2.27 10.56 7.01
N VAL A 149 1.73 11.25 8.01
CA VAL A 149 2.50 12.04 8.99
C VAL A 149 2.10 11.67 10.41
N ASP A 150 2.97 11.98 11.38
CA ASP A 150 2.77 11.68 12.80
C ASP A 150 1.86 12.69 13.54
N ASP A 151 1.26 13.62 12.80
CA ASP A 151 0.37 14.67 13.34
C ASP A 151 0.99 15.52 14.47
N SER A 152 2.33 15.55 14.57
CA SER A 152 3.06 16.22 15.67
C SER A 152 2.95 17.74 15.65
N VAL A 153 2.41 18.34 14.61
CA VAL A 153 2.18 19.79 14.51
C VAL A 153 0.69 20.10 14.67
N VAL A 154 -0.14 19.63 13.76
CA VAL A 154 -1.61 19.63 13.79
C VAL A 154 -2.09 18.42 12.96
N PRO A 155 -3.37 18.00 13.05
CA PRO A 155 -3.88 16.92 12.22
C PRO A 155 -3.57 17.12 10.72
N GLY A 156 -2.95 16.13 10.10
CA GLY A 156 -2.48 16.17 8.72
C GLY A 156 -1.14 16.87 8.47
N VAL A 157 -0.50 17.41 9.52
CA VAL A 157 0.82 18.06 9.44
C VAL A 157 1.76 17.50 10.50
N GLY A 158 2.88 16.96 10.11
CA GLY A 158 3.85 16.36 11.04
C GLY A 158 5.05 15.78 10.30
N ARG A 159 5.83 14.96 10.99
CA ARG A 159 6.96 14.25 10.37
C ARG A 159 6.43 13.10 9.52
N ARG A 160 6.99 12.96 8.34
CA ARG A 160 6.62 11.93 7.37
C ARG A 160 6.93 10.52 7.89
N ILE A 161 5.99 9.61 7.65
CA ILE A 161 6.11 8.17 7.89
C ILE A 161 5.89 7.46 6.55
N ASP A 162 6.98 7.02 5.92
CA ASP A 162 6.92 6.30 4.66
C ASP A 162 6.43 4.86 4.84
N GLY A 163 5.75 4.34 3.85
CA GLY A 163 5.24 2.98 3.76
C GLY A 163 3.93 2.74 4.50
N LEU A 164 3.46 3.66 5.35
CA LEU A 164 2.10 3.58 5.89
C LEU A 164 1.08 4.09 4.87
N ALA A 165 0.02 3.33 4.67
CA ALA A 165 -1.09 3.74 3.83
C ALA A 165 -1.74 5.03 4.36
N ASN A 166 -2.00 5.98 3.47
CA ASN A 166 -2.71 7.20 3.82
C ASN A 166 -4.23 6.94 3.82
N HIS A 167 -4.75 6.53 4.96
CA HIS A 167 -6.17 6.20 5.13
C HIS A 167 -7.11 7.41 5.02
N ASP A 168 -6.59 8.64 4.97
CA ASP A 168 -7.38 9.84 4.77
C ASP A 168 -7.47 10.27 3.31
N LEU A 169 -6.56 9.77 2.46
CA LEU A 169 -6.46 10.18 1.06
C LEU A 169 -7.68 9.75 0.25
N ASN A 170 -8.40 10.70 -0.30
CA ASN A 170 -9.51 10.44 -1.20
C ASN A 170 -9.06 10.55 -2.66
N VAL A 171 -8.38 9.51 -3.14
CA VAL A 171 -7.83 9.45 -4.51
C VAL A 171 -8.91 9.68 -5.55
N GLY A 172 -10.06 9.03 -5.39
CA GLY A 172 -11.16 9.15 -6.33
C GLY A 172 -11.69 10.59 -6.44
N ALA A 173 -11.85 11.29 -5.31
CA ALA A 173 -12.29 12.69 -5.32
C ALA A 173 -11.22 13.62 -5.94
N ILE A 174 -9.94 13.33 -5.73
CA ILE A 174 -8.84 14.09 -6.35
C ILE A 174 -8.86 13.94 -7.87
N ILE A 175 -8.97 12.71 -8.38
CA ILE A 175 -9.10 12.45 -9.82
C ILE A 175 -10.38 13.10 -10.37
N ALA A 176 -11.52 12.96 -9.68
CA ALA A 176 -12.80 13.54 -10.08
C ALA A 176 -12.79 15.07 -10.16
N ALA A 177 -11.89 15.75 -9.44
CA ALA A 177 -11.70 17.19 -9.50
C ALA A 177 -10.94 17.66 -10.75
N ALA A 178 -10.33 16.76 -11.51
CA ALA A 178 -9.62 17.11 -12.72
C ALA A 178 -10.55 17.79 -13.74
N PRO A 179 -10.13 18.93 -14.34
CA PRO A 179 -10.95 19.65 -15.33
C PRO A 179 -11.23 18.83 -16.60
N ASN A 180 -10.28 18.00 -17.00
CA ASN A 180 -10.41 17.15 -18.18
C ASN A 180 -10.37 15.66 -17.77
N LEU A 181 -11.51 14.99 -17.69
CA LEU A 181 -11.62 13.56 -17.46
C LEU A 181 -11.69 12.72 -18.75
N GLN A 182 -11.53 13.34 -19.93
CA GLN A 182 -11.72 12.64 -21.19
C GLN A 182 -10.77 11.42 -21.34
N PRO A 183 -9.48 11.47 -20.94
CA PRO A 183 -8.61 10.30 -21.01
C PRO A 183 -9.15 9.10 -20.21
N VAL A 184 -9.67 9.33 -19.01
CA VAL A 184 -10.29 8.29 -18.17
C VAL A 184 -11.59 7.78 -18.79
N VAL A 185 -12.42 8.67 -19.35
CA VAL A 185 -13.65 8.31 -20.06
C VAL A 185 -13.33 7.43 -21.27
N ASP A 186 -12.34 7.79 -22.06
CA ASP A 186 -11.96 7.06 -23.27
C ASP A 186 -11.43 5.65 -22.95
N LEU A 187 -10.67 5.51 -21.87
CA LEU A 187 -10.23 4.19 -21.38
C LEU A 187 -11.43 3.32 -20.95
N LEU A 188 -12.32 3.85 -20.11
CA LEU A 188 -13.47 3.09 -19.62
C LEU A 188 -14.51 2.79 -20.70
N LYS A 189 -14.57 3.56 -21.79
CA LYS A 189 -15.38 3.25 -22.97
C LYS A 189 -15.00 1.96 -23.65
N LEU A 190 -13.81 1.45 -23.43
CA LEU A 190 -13.42 0.13 -23.95
C LEU A 190 -14.24 -1.01 -23.34
N ALA A 191 -14.78 -0.82 -22.12
CA ALA A 191 -15.72 -1.77 -21.51
C ALA A 191 -17.19 -1.36 -21.68
N ASP A 192 -17.50 -0.07 -21.53
CA ASP A 192 -18.86 0.49 -21.66
C ASP A 192 -18.86 1.72 -22.58
N ALA A 193 -19.22 1.52 -23.85
CA ALA A 193 -19.24 2.59 -24.85
C ALA A 193 -20.16 3.77 -24.49
N GLY A 194 -21.13 3.55 -23.59
CA GLY A 194 -22.08 4.57 -23.13
C GLY A 194 -21.62 5.43 -21.96
N ILE A 195 -20.46 5.13 -21.35
CA ILE A 195 -20.00 5.82 -20.16
C ILE A 195 -19.74 7.30 -20.44
N THR A 196 -20.16 8.15 -19.52
CA THR A 196 -20.01 9.62 -19.59
C THR A 196 -19.10 10.14 -18.49
N ALA A 197 -18.51 11.32 -18.67
CA ALA A 197 -17.69 11.97 -17.64
C ALA A 197 -18.45 12.16 -16.29
N GLY A 198 -19.77 12.37 -16.34
CA GLY A 198 -20.61 12.45 -15.14
C GLY A 198 -20.70 11.12 -14.40
N GLN A 199 -20.76 9.99 -15.12
CA GLN A 199 -20.75 8.65 -14.53
C GLN A 199 -19.36 8.33 -13.96
N VAL A 200 -18.30 8.63 -14.70
CA VAL A 200 -16.92 8.47 -14.21
C VAL A 200 -16.71 9.24 -12.89
N ARG A 201 -17.13 10.50 -12.82
CA ARG A 201 -17.06 11.28 -11.56
C ARG A 201 -17.84 10.63 -10.41
N ARG A 202 -19.01 10.06 -10.67
CA ARG A 202 -19.79 9.36 -9.62
C ARG A 202 -19.05 8.10 -9.13
N VAL A 203 -18.48 7.32 -10.02
CA VAL A 203 -17.69 6.14 -9.69
C VAL A 203 -16.50 6.54 -8.82
N LEU A 204 -15.68 7.48 -9.27
CA LEU A 204 -14.50 7.96 -8.54
C LEU A 204 -14.86 8.48 -7.14
N ASN A 205 -15.93 9.29 -7.03
CA ASN A 205 -16.38 9.81 -5.73
C ASN A 205 -16.98 8.73 -4.81
N SER A 206 -17.35 7.57 -5.33
CA SER A 206 -17.86 6.46 -4.51
C SER A 206 -16.77 5.71 -3.73
N TRP A 207 -15.50 5.87 -4.08
CA TRP A 207 -14.41 5.16 -3.42
C TRP A 207 -14.26 5.57 -1.95
N GLY A 208 -14.26 6.87 -1.69
CA GLY A 208 -14.05 7.43 -0.35
C GLY A 208 -12.59 7.41 0.10
N PRO A 209 -12.32 7.91 1.33
CA PRO A 209 -10.96 8.05 1.85
C PRO A 209 -10.24 6.71 2.04
N GLY A 210 -8.95 6.68 1.72
CA GLY A 210 -8.05 5.55 1.92
C GLY A 210 -8.30 4.36 1.00
N LYS A 211 -9.06 4.54 -0.08
CA LYS A 211 -9.40 3.50 -1.05
C LYS A 211 -8.98 3.86 -2.46
N PHE A 212 -8.70 2.82 -3.23
CA PHE A 212 -8.38 2.87 -4.65
C PHE A 212 -8.95 1.64 -5.35
N ASP A 213 -9.23 1.74 -6.65
CA ASP A 213 -9.74 0.64 -7.48
C ASP A 213 -8.86 0.56 -8.73
N ALA A 214 -7.78 -0.21 -8.63
CA ALA A 214 -6.88 -0.46 -9.76
C ALA A 214 -7.56 -1.26 -10.86
N GLU A 215 -8.30 -2.26 -10.46
CA GLU A 215 -8.97 -3.21 -11.34
C GLU A 215 -10.05 -2.55 -12.18
N LEU A 216 -10.63 -1.42 -11.75
CA LEU A 216 -11.59 -0.64 -12.56
C LEU A 216 -11.02 -0.31 -13.94
N PHE A 217 -9.75 0.02 -14.00
CA PHE A 217 -9.08 0.41 -15.26
C PHE A 217 -8.65 -0.80 -16.11
N LEU A 218 -8.79 -2.01 -15.58
CA LEU A 218 -8.53 -3.26 -16.28
C LEU A 218 -9.81 -3.92 -16.77
N ASP A 219 -10.88 -3.94 -15.95
CA ASP A 219 -12.10 -4.69 -16.19
C ASP A 219 -13.39 -3.84 -16.34
N GLY A 220 -13.37 -2.59 -15.94
CA GLY A 220 -14.51 -1.67 -16.00
C GLY A 220 -15.58 -1.90 -14.92
N LYS A 221 -15.36 -2.78 -13.94
CA LYS A 221 -16.32 -3.13 -12.89
C LYS A 221 -16.19 -2.18 -11.69
N ALA A 222 -17.06 -1.19 -11.60
CA ALA A 222 -16.99 -0.14 -10.57
C ALA A 222 -17.63 -0.52 -9.22
N PHE A 223 -18.54 -1.49 -9.21
CA PHE A 223 -19.35 -1.82 -8.03
C PHE A 223 -19.43 -3.31 -7.80
N ASN A 224 -19.21 -3.72 -6.55
CA ASN A 224 -19.47 -5.09 -6.11
C ASN A 224 -20.99 -5.30 -6.06
N PRO A 225 -21.54 -6.23 -6.85
CA PRO A 225 -22.99 -6.47 -6.92
C PRO A 225 -23.51 -7.12 -5.63
N GLN A 226 -22.62 -7.77 -4.83
CA GLN A 226 -23.06 -8.63 -3.77
C GLN A 226 -22.00 -8.77 -2.65
N GLN A 227 -21.95 -7.82 -1.72
CA GLN A 227 -21.06 -7.92 -0.57
C GLN A 227 -21.58 -8.95 0.44
N ILE A 228 -20.78 -9.94 0.78
CA ILE A 228 -21.13 -10.99 1.73
C ILE A 228 -20.35 -10.76 3.04
N THR A 229 -21.08 -10.70 4.15
CA THR A 229 -20.52 -10.66 5.50
C THR A 229 -21.14 -11.78 6.32
N ASN A 230 -20.31 -12.60 6.96
CA ASN A 230 -20.74 -13.75 7.75
C ASN A 230 -21.63 -14.73 6.98
N GLY A 231 -21.34 -14.93 5.68
CA GLY A 231 -22.11 -15.82 4.83
C GLY A 231 -23.47 -15.27 4.38
N VAL A 232 -23.76 -13.99 4.65
CA VAL A 232 -25.03 -13.35 4.31
C VAL A 232 -24.75 -12.13 3.42
N VAL A 233 -25.59 -11.91 2.42
CA VAL A 233 -25.55 -10.69 1.61
C VAL A 233 -25.95 -9.51 2.49
N THR A 234 -25.04 -8.57 2.73
CA THR A 234 -25.24 -7.39 3.58
C THR A 234 -25.42 -6.10 2.80
N ALA A 235 -24.94 -6.06 1.56
CA ALA A 235 -25.08 -4.92 0.66
C ALA A 235 -25.01 -5.38 -0.80
N THR A 236 -25.54 -4.55 -1.69
CA THR A 236 -25.44 -4.70 -3.14
C THR A 236 -24.98 -3.37 -3.75
N ASN A 237 -24.22 -3.45 -4.86
CA ASN A 237 -23.70 -2.28 -5.56
C ASN A 237 -22.88 -1.32 -4.67
N VAL A 238 -22.11 -1.85 -3.73
CA VAL A 238 -21.09 -1.08 -3.01
C VAL A 238 -19.90 -0.82 -3.93
N SER A 239 -19.15 0.26 -3.65
CA SER A 239 -17.92 0.56 -4.41
C SER A 239 -16.97 -0.64 -4.49
N GLY A 240 -16.41 -0.90 -5.67
CA GLY A 240 -15.37 -1.91 -5.89
C GLY A 240 -14.02 -1.58 -5.27
N ALA A 241 -13.85 -0.32 -4.85
CA ALA A 241 -12.56 0.15 -4.34
C ALA A 241 -12.16 -0.54 -3.03
N VAL A 242 -10.90 -0.92 -2.96
CA VAL A 242 -10.28 -1.56 -1.79
C VAL A 242 -9.40 -0.59 -1.00
N LEU A 243 -9.12 -0.92 0.26
CA LEU A 243 -8.23 -0.12 1.10
C LEU A 243 -6.80 -0.19 0.56
N ILE A 244 -6.14 0.96 0.48
CA ILE A 244 -4.73 1.06 0.14
C ILE A 244 -3.93 0.27 1.17
N PRO A 245 -3.14 -0.75 0.77
CA PRO A 245 -2.34 -1.55 1.70
C PRO A 245 -1.10 -0.80 2.17
N ASN A 246 -0.50 -1.25 3.27
CA ASN A 246 0.80 -0.74 3.69
C ASN A 246 1.90 -1.20 2.71
N ALA A 247 2.86 -0.33 2.43
CA ALA A 247 4.07 -0.58 1.66
C ALA A 247 5.31 -0.64 2.58
N ARG A 248 5.15 -1.17 3.81
CA ARG A 248 6.20 -1.41 4.81
C ARG A 248 5.95 -2.73 5.54
N GLY A 249 6.98 -3.28 6.17
CA GLY A 249 6.91 -4.62 6.77
C GLY A 249 6.75 -5.71 5.72
N LEU A 250 7.32 -5.52 4.53
CA LEU A 250 7.13 -6.41 3.37
C LEU A 250 8.26 -7.44 3.21
N ALA A 251 9.34 -7.32 3.98
CA ALA A 251 10.46 -8.27 3.91
C ALA A 251 9.97 -9.70 4.19
N GLY A 252 10.33 -10.64 3.33
CA GLY A 252 9.92 -12.04 3.42
C GLY A 252 8.56 -12.37 2.78
N HIS A 253 7.82 -11.40 2.30
CA HIS A 253 6.54 -11.62 1.64
C HIS A 253 6.70 -11.80 0.14
N ASN A 254 6.08 -12.83 -0.43
CA ASN A 254 6.05 -13.04 -1.88
C ASN A 254 4.84 -12.41 -2.54
N LEU A 255 3.68 -12.49 -1.91
CA LEU A 255 2.42 -11.99 -2.45
C LEU A 255 2.08 -10.62 -1.87
N HIS A 256 1.59 -9.72 -2.70
CA HIS A 256 1.24 -8.35 -2.33
C HIS A 256 -0.19 -8.04 -2.76
N THR A 257 -0.72 -6.88 -2.31
CA THR A 257 -2.14 -6.50 -2.42
C THR A 257 -3.08 -7.45 -1.66
N TRP A 258 -4.38 -7.36 -1.89
CA TRP A 258 -5.38 -8.17 -1.18
C TRP A 258 -5.58 -9.56 -1.79
N SER A 259 -5.59 -9.63 -3.12
CA SER A 259 -5.72 -10.88 -3.85
C SER A 259 -4.44 -11.70 -3.87
N GLY A 260 -3.27 -11.03 -3.89
CA GLY A 260 -1.97 -11.66 -4.08
C GLY A 260 -1.71 -12.18 -5.51
N GLY A 261 -2.72 -12.23 -6.36
CA GLY A 261 -2.63 -12.75 -7.72
C GLY A 261 -1.69 -11.98 -8.65
N TRP A 262 -1.45 -10.73 -8.35
CA TRP A 262 -0.49 -9.88 -9.06
C TRP A 262 0.98 -10.18 -8.73
N GLY A 263 1.26 -10.90 -7.63
CA GLY A 263 2.61 -11.36 -7.29
C GLY A 263 3.37 -10.45 -6.33
N THR A 264 4.65 -10.19 -6.64
CA THR A 264 5.61 -9.52 -5.75
C THR A 264 5.46 -8.00 -5.75
N VAL A 265 6.07 -7.33 -4.75
CA VAL A 265 6.12 -5.86 -4.72
C VAL A 265 6.88 -5.26 -5.91
N THR A 266 7.86 -5.98 -6.47
CA THR A 266 8.58 -5.54 -7.68
C THR A 266 7.66 -5.48 -8.88
N TYR A 267 6.85 -6.52 -9.09
CA TYR A 267 5.82 -6.53 -10.12
C TYR A 267 4.87 -5.34 -9.94
N TRP A 268 4.36 -5.19 -8.71
CA TRP A 268 3.41 -4.14 -8.39
C TRP A 268 4.00 -2.74 -8.60
N ASN A 269 5.28 -2.51 -8.26
CA ASN A 269 5.94 -1.23 -8.53
C ASN A 269 6.02 -0.90 -10.01
N ALA A 270 6.30 -1.88 -10.87
CA ALA A 270 6.34 -1.67 -12.33
C ALA A 270 4.95 -1.35 -12.88
N PHE A 271 3.94 -2.16 -12.50
CA PHE A 271 2.55 -1.95 -12.89
C PHE A 271 2.04 -0.57 -12.47
N VAL A 272 2.20 -0.22 -11.19
CA VAL A 272 1.75 1.07 -10.66
C VAL A 272 2.45 2.24 -11.36
N ALA A 273 3.77 2.16 -11.54
CA ALA A 273 4.51 3.25 -12.15
C ALA A 273 4.10 3.50 -13.61
N VAL A 274 3.81 2.44 -14.38
CA VAL A 274 3.49 2.55 -15.81
C VAL A 274 1.98 2.70 -16.03
N ASP A 275 1.16 1.79 -15.51
CA ASP A 275 -0.27 1.73 -15.86
C ASP A 275 -1.17 2.57 -14.95
N GLU A 276 -0.87 2.67 -13.64
CA GLU A 276 -1.72 3.44 -12.72
C GLU A 276 -1.28 4.90 -12.58
N MET A 277 0.03 5.15 -12.49
CA MET A 277 0.57 6.51 -12.44
C MET A 277 0.73 7.12 -13.82
N HIS A 278 0.67 6.31 -14.89
CA HIS A 278 0.94 6.72 -16.28
C HIS A 278 2.34 7.30 -16.47
N GLY A 279 3.34 6.70 -15.82
CA GLY A 279 4.74 6.99 -16.05
C GLY A 279 5.23 6.47 -17.40
N ILE A 280 6.35 6.98 -17.85
CA ILE A 280 6.98 6.62 -19.14
C ILE A 280 7.95 5.46 -18.87
N GLY A 281 7.57 4.24 -19.23
CA GLY A 281 8.38 3.05 -18.97
C GLY A 281 7.87 1.79 -19.64
N ASN A 282 8.56 0.67 -19.39
CA ASN A 282 8.21 -0.61 -19.94
C ASN A 282 7.44 -1.45 -18.92
N PHE A 283 6.36 -2.12 -19.39
CA PHE A 283 5.60 -3.07 -18.58
C PHE A 283 5.05 -4.20 -19.45
N PHE A 284 5.22 -5.45 -19.00
CA PHE A 284 4.79 -6.63 -19.73
C PHE A 284 4.07 -7.61 -18.80
N ASP A 285 2.82 -7.95 -19.15
CA ASP A 285 2.03 -8.99 -18.50
C ASP A 285 1.01 -9.59 -19.47
N GLU A 286 1.31 -10.75 -20.04
CA GLU A 286 0.44 -11.47 -20.98
C GLU A 286 -0.92 -11.85 -20.38
N ARG A 287 -1.08 -11.85 -19.05
CA ARG A 287 -2.37 -12.14 -18.40
C ARG A 287 -3.41 -11.08 -18.75
N PHE A 288 -2.98 -9.86 -19.09
CA PHE A 288 -3.86 -8.77 -19.54
C PHE A 288 -4.47 -8.99 -20.92
N ASP A 289 -4.00 -9.98 -21.69
CA ASP A 289 -4.61 -10.35 -22.97
C ASP A 289 -5.93 -11.13 -22.81
N ASN A 290 -6.24 -11.57 -21.60
CA ASN A 290 -7.51 -12.23 -21.28
C ASN A 290 -8.67 -11.22 -21.30
N ALA A 291 -9.29 -11.02 -22.46
CA ALA A 291 -10.38 -10.06 -22.65
C ALA A 291 -11.67 -10.42 -21.90
N ASP A 292 -11.86 -11.66 -21.46
CA ASP A 292 -13.02 -12.07 -20.64
C ASP A 292 -12.87 -11.55 -19.20
N GLN A 293 -11.65 -11.53 -18.68
CA GLN A 293 -11.35 -11.02 -17.34
C GLN A 293 -10.99 -9.52 -17.35
N PHE A 294 -10.17 -9.09 -18.32
CA PHE A 294 -9.61 -7.74 -18.41
C PHE A 294 -9.93 -7.08 -19.76
N PRO A 295 -11.20 -6.80 -20.06
CA PRO A 295 -11.60 -6.29 -21.38
C PRO A 295 -10.99 -4.93 -21.75
N ILE A 296 -10.71 -4.08 -20.78
CA ILE A 296 -10.04 -2.78 -20.98
C ILE A 296 -8.56 -3.03 -21.25
N ALA A 297 -7.89 -3.74 -20.35
CA ALA A 297 -6.44 -3.98 -20.46
C ALA A 297 -6.08 -4.66 -21.78
N ALA A 298 -6.83 -5.69 -22.20
CA ALA A 298 -6.62 -6.39 -23.46
C ALA A 298 -6.77 -5.46 -24.68
N ARG A 299 -7.82 -4.62 -24.70
CA ARG A 299 -8.06 -3.69 -25.82
C ARG A 299 -7.08 -2.53 -25.85
N ALA A 300 -6.70 -2.02 -24.68
CA ALA A 300 -5.72 -0.93 -24.54
C ALA A 300 -4.26 -1.44 -24.61
N LYS A 301 -4.04 -2.78 -24.61
CA LYS A 301 -2.72 -3.42 -24.59
C LYS A 301 -1.86 -3.00 -23.39
N LEU A 302 -2.47 -2.87 -22.23
CA LEU A 302 -1.77 -2.45 -20.99
C LEU A 302 -0.69 -3.46 -20.57
N GLY A 303 -0.82 -4.74 -20.96
CA GLY A 303 0.22 -5.75 -20.74
C GLY A 303 1.38 -5.74 -21.76
N HIS A 304 1.44 -4.75 -22.65
CA HIS A 304 2.45 -4.66 -23.71
C HIS A 304 2.96 -3.22 -23.89
N VAL A 305 3.14 -2.51 -22.80
CA VAL A 305 3.67 -1.14 -22.84
C VAL A 305 5.18 -1.18 -23.05
N SER A 306 5.64 -0.52 -24.12
CA SER A 306 7.07 -0.47 -24.45
C SER A 306 7.46 0.89 -24.98
N VAL A 307 8.56 1.42 -24.45
CA VAL A 307 9.21 2.65 -24.89
C VAL A 307 10.68 2.38 -25.18
N ASP A 308 11.34 3.25 -25.93
CA ASP A 308 12.77 3.14 -26.18
C ASP A 308 13.58 3.29 -24.88
N GLU A 309 14.79 2.71 -24.84
CA GLU A 309 15.63 2.67 -23.61
C GLU A 309 15.96 4.06 -23.07
N ASP A 310 16.16 5.04 -23.95
CA ASP A 310 16.46 6.43 -23.59
C ASP A 310 15.23 7.23 -23.11
N GLU A 311 14.03 6.73 -23.36
CA GLU A 311 12.76 7.30 -22.87
C GLU A 311 12.30 6.66 -21.55
N ASP A 312 12.77 5.45 -21.22
CA ASP A 312 12.34 4.69 -20.04
C ASP A 312 12.77 5.36 -18.73
N GLN A 313 11.80 5.88 -18.00
CA GLN A 313 12.00 6.54 -16.71
C GLN A 313 11.65 5.63 -15.51
N VAL A 314 11.32 4.36 -15.73
CA VAL A 314 10.85 3.44 -14.71
C VAL A 314 11.86 2.34 -14.42
N THR A 315 12.25 1.56 -15.43
CA THR A 315 12.94 0.26 -15.23
C THR A 315 14.22 0.37 -14.41
N SER A 316 15.06 1.37 -14.69
CA SER A 316 16.33 1.56 -13.96
C SER A 316 16.16 1.92 -12.49
N LYS A 317 14.98 2.40 -12.08
CA LYS A 317 14.67 2.84 -10.71
C LYS A 317 14.08 1.73 -9.84
N LEU A 318 13.52 0.67 -10.45
CA LEU A 318 12.83 -0.41 -9.74
C LEU A 318 13.72 -1.11 -8.68
N PRO A 319 15.02 -1.42 -8.94
CA PRO A 319 15.84 -2.08 -7.95
C PRO A 319 15.96 -1.31 -6.63
N ALA A 320 16.26 -0.01 -6.70
CA ALA A 320 16.42 0.83 -5.52
C ALA A 320 15.06 1.09 -4.81
N LEU A 321 13.99 1.31 -5.58
CA LEU A 321 12.63 1.48 -5.05
C LEU A 321 12.19 0.24 -4.27
N HIS A 322 12.34 -0.95 -4.86
CA HIS A 322 11.99 -2.22 -4.22
C HIS A 322 12.81 -2.45 -2.95
N PHE A 323 14.12 -2.23 -3.02
CA PHE A 323 15.01 -2.39 -1.86
C PHE A 323 14.59 -1.47 -0.71
N TYR A 324 14.26 -0.22 -1.00
CA TYR A 324 13.79 0.74 0.01
C TYR A 324 12.50 0.27 0.70
N GLN A 325 11.51 -0.19 -0.05
CA GLN A 325 10.25 -0.69 0.52
C GLN A 325 10.46 -1.91 1.42
N LEU A 326 11.33 -2.86 1.02
CA LEU A 326 11.67 -4.02 1.85
C LEU A 326 12.46 -3.64 3.11
N ALA A 327 13.21 -2.53 3.08
CA ALA A 327 13.97 -2.04 4.23
C ALA A 327 13.08 -1.30 5.27
N LEU A 328 11.84 -0.95 4.93
CA LEU A 328 10.92 -0.29 5.85
C LEU A 328 10.35 -1.31 6.86
N PRO A 329 10.64 -1.20 8.17
CA PRO A 329 10.10 -2.12 9.17
C PRO A 329 8.61 -1.89 9.40
N SER A 330 7.90 -2.85 9.95
CA SER A 330 6.56 -2.64 10.51
C SER A 330 6.57 -1.59 11.63
N VAL A 331 5.40 -1.04 11.94
CA VAL A 331 5.24 -0.19 13.13
C VAL A 331 5.09 -1.09 14.36
N GLU A 332 5.89 -0.82 15.38
CA GLU A 332 5.86 -1.61 16.63
C GLU A 332 4.90 -1.00 17.65
N PRO A 333 3.98 -1.79 18.22
CA PRO A 333 3.10 -1.36 19.28
C PRO A 333 3.84 -1.28 20.63
N ARG A 334 3.35 -0.42 21.51
CA ARG A 334 3.92 -0.21 22.85
C ARG A 334 3.08 -0.95 23.89
N PRO A 335 3.65 -1.93 24.62
CA PRO A 335 2.94 -2.64 25.68
C PRO A 335 2.32 -1.67 26.70
N ARG A 336 1.13 -1.99 27.19
CA ARG A 336 0.31 -1.20 28.16
C ARG A 336 -0.16 0.17 27.67
N ILE A 337 0.22 0.59 26.44
CA ILE A 337 -0.24 1.83 25.81
C ILE A 337 -1.13 1.50 24.61
N ASP A 338 -0.67 0.59 23.77
CA ASP A 338 -1.34 0.22 22.52
C ASP A 338 -2.14 -1.09 22.67
N PHE A 339 -1.74 -1.95 23.59
CA PHE A 339 -2.41 -3.22 23.92
C PHE A 339 -2.18 -3.63 25.38
N ASP A 340 -3.01 -4.56 25.89
CA ASP A 340 -2.85 -5.24 27.20
C ASP A 340 -1.95 -6.47 27.02
N PRO A 341 -0.73 -6.49 27.60
CA PRO A 341 0.19 -7.61 27.44
C PRO A 341 -0.32 -8.94 28.03
N ASP A 342 -1.06 -8.88 29.16
CA ASP A 342 -1.55 -10.09 29.84
C ASP A 342 -2.71 -10.72 29.04
N ALA A 343 -3.56 -9.89 28.43
CA ALA A 343 -4.59 -10.33 27.50
C ALA A 343 -4.00 -10.84 26.19
N ALA A 344 -2.97 -10.16 25.65
CA ALA A 344 -2.29 -10.57 24.43
C ALA A 344 -1.61 -11.93 24.57
N GLU A 345 -0.99 -12.26 25.74
CA GLU A 345 -0.40 -13.58 25.99
C GLU A 345 -1.47 -14.71 25.97
N ARG A 346 -2.67 -14.43 26.50
CA ARG A 346 -3.78 -15.39 26.39
C ARG A 346 -4.31 -15.48 24.96
N GLY A 347 -4.34 -14.35 24.25
CA GLY A 347 -4.74 -14.25 22.85
C GLY A 347 -3.83 -15.02 21.91
N ASP A 348 -2.52 -15.02 22.14
CA ASP A 348 -1.54 -15.82 21.41
C ASP A 348 -1.86 -17.33 21.48
N LYS A 349 -2.15 -17.84 22.69
CA LYS A 349 -2.54 -19.24 22.88
C LYS A 349 -3.85 -19.59 22.15
N LEU A 350 -4.78 -18.63 22.06
CA LEU A 350 -6.01 -18.79 21.30
C LEU A 350 -5.77 -18.75 19.81
N PHE A 351 -4.93 -17.82 19.33
CA PHE A 351 -4.58 -17.63 17.95
C PHE A 351 -3.94 -18.89 17.33
N ASN A 352 -3.01 -19.50 18.06
CA ASN A 352 -2.34 -20.73 17.66
C ASN A 352 -3.10 -22.02 18.05
N GLY A 353 -4.14 -21.91 18.86
CA GLY A 353 -4.94 -23.03 19.37
C GLY A 353 -6.37 -23.02 18.85
N LYS A 354 -7.34 -22.70 19.72
CA LYS A 354 -8.79 -22.80 19.45
C LYS A 354 -9.22 -21.97 18.21
N ALA A 355 -8.67 -20.80 18.00
CA ALA A 355 -9.05 -19.92 16.91
C ALA A 355 -8.38 -20.29 15.58
N GLN A 356 -7.32 -21.09 15.57
CA GLN A 356 -6.59 -21.62 14.41
C GLN A 356 -6.05 -20.57 13.43
N CYS A 357 -5.92 -19.31 13.85
CA CYS A 357 -5.47 -18.22 12.99
C CYS A 357 -4.01 -18.43 12.51
N GLY A 358 -3.16 -18.99 13.41
CA GLY A 358 -1.76 -19.32 13.12
C GLY A 358 -1.56 -20.38 12.03
N SER A 359 -2.63 -21.09 11.60
CA SER A 359 -2.54 -22.05 10.49
C SER A 359 -2.29 -21.37 9.14
N CYS A 360 -2.65 -20.10 9.00
CA CYS A 360 -2.40 -19.27 7.81
C CYS A 360 -1.46 -18.10 8.14
N HIS A 361 -1.63 -17.44 9.30
CA HIS A 361 -0.81 -16.30 9.69
C HIS A 361 0.43 -16.74 10.47
N HIS A 362 1.47 -17.18 9.74
CA HIS A 362 2.69 -17.72 10.33
C HIS A 362 3.64 -16.64 10.85
N GLU A 363 4.08 -16.77 12.10
CA GLU A 363 5.10 -15.92 12.70
C GLU A 363 6.47 -16.14 12.02
N PRO A 364 7.30 -15.10 11.84
CA PRO A 364 7.11 -13.68 12.17
C PRO A 364 6.51 -12.85 11.03
N LEU A 365 6.09 -13.48 9.93
CA LEU A 365 5.56 -12.80 8.75
C LEU A 365 4.08 -12.44 8.88
N TRP A 366 3.36 -13.17 9.74
CA TRP A 366 1.90 -13.04 9.90
C TRP A 366 1.14 -13.22 8.57
N THR A 367 1.73 -13.95 7.63
CA THR A 367 1.21 -14.40 6.34
C THR A 367 1.81 -15.75 6.01
N GLU A 368 1.33 -16.40 4.95
CA GLU A 368 1.90 -17.66 4.48
C GLU A 368 3.19 -17.39 3.69
N PRO A 369 4.29 -18.04 4.05
CA PRO A 369 5.51 -18.00 3.24
C PRO A 369 5.30 -18.79 1.93
N GLY A 370 5.90 -18.31 0.84
CA GLY A 370 5.76 -18.94 -0.46
C GLY A 370 4.57 -18.41 -1.25
N TRP A 371 3.91 -19.27 -2.04
CA TRP A 371 2.81 -18.91 -2.91
C TRP A 371 1.58 -19.73 -2.54
N ASN A 372 0.75 -19.21 -1.64
CA ASN A 372 -0.53 -19.80 -1.29
C ASN A 372 -1.64 -18.73 -1.34
N GLN A 373 -2.82 -19.14 -1.79
CA GLN A 373 -3.99 -18.29 -1.94
C GLN A 373 -5.25 -19.08 -1.58
N HIS A 374 -6.27 -18.38 -1.12
CA HIS A 374 -7.53 -18.95 -0.66
C HIS A 374 -8.69 -18.45 -1.51
N THR A 375 -9.55 -19.33 -1.97
CA THR A 375 -10.74 -18.95 -2.72
C THR A 375 -11.75 -18.21 -1.82
N ALA A 376 -12.64 -17.44 -2.45
CA ALA A 376 -13.72 -16.76 -1.73
C ALA A 376 -14.64 -17.76 -1.00
N ASP A 377 -14.91 -18.92 -1.61
CA ASP A 377 -15.74 -19.99 -1.02
C ASP A 377 -15.06 -20.61 0.20
N GLU A 378 -13.75 -20.86 0.14
CA GLU A 378 -12.97 -21.35 1.27
C GLU A 378 -13.03 -20.34 2.44
N MET A 379 -12.90 -19.06 2.12
CA MET A 379 -13.00 -17.98 3.11
C MET A 379 -14.43 -17.59 3.48
N LYS A 380 -15.45 -18.15 2.82
CA LYS A 380 -16.90 -17.89 3.01
C LYS A 380 -17.23 -16.39 2.95
N ILE A 381 -16.71 -15.73 1.91
CA ILE A 381 -16.91 -14.31 1.62
C ILE A 381 -17.24 -14.13 0.13
N ASP A 382 -17.56 -12.90 -0.28
CA ASP A 382 -17.73 -12.61 -1.71
C ASP A 382 -16.40 -12.66 -2.47
N GLY A 383 -16.47 -13.08 -3.73
CA GLY A 383 -15.32 -13.21 -4.62
C GLY A 383 -15.03 -11.98 -5.47
N PHE A 384 -15.76 -10.87 -5.31
CA PHE A 384 -15.70 -9.76 -6.26
C PHE A 384 -14.28 -9.24 -6.48
N GLU A 385 -13.53 -8.98 -5.40
CA GLU A 385 -12.15 -8.53 -5.49
C GLU A 385 -11.21 -9.63 -6.02
N ALA A 386 -11.37 -10.86 -5.54
CA ALA A 386 -10.56 -11.99 -5.98
C ALA A 386 -10.72 -12.28 -7.47
N ASP A 387 -11.95 -12.22 -7.99
CA ASP A 387 -12.27 -12.51 -9.39
C ASP A 387 -11.72 -11.47 -10.38
N ARG A 388 -11.35 -10.30 -9.88
CA ARG A 388 -10.75 -9.20 -10.65
C ARG A 388 -9.22 -9.27 -10.72
N ALA A 389 -8.62 -10.23 -10.03
CA ALA A 389 -7.18 -10.48 -10.05
C ALA A 389 -6.87 -11.88 -10.60
N PRO A 390 -5.67 -12.13 -11.15
CA PRO A 390 -5.25 -13.46 -11.56
C PRO A 390 -5.30 -14.45 -10.39
N GLY A 391 -5.78 -15.67 -10.66
CA GLY A 391 -5.87 -16.73 -9.66
C GLY A 391 -7.19 -16.77 -8.89
N HIS A 392 -8.07 -15.78 -9.03
CA HIS A 392 -9.43 -15.74 -8.44
C HIS A 392 -9.45 -16.07 -6.94
N SER A 393 -8.49 -15.54 -6.20
CA SER A 393 -8.24 -15.91 -4.79
C SER A 393 -7.74 -14.73 -3.97
N TYR A 394 -7.83 -14.85 -2.66
CA TYR A 394 -7.24 -13.93 -1.69
C TYR A 394 -5.93 -14.51 -1.13
N ARG A 395 -5.00 -13.66 -0.77
CA ARG A 395 -3.84 -14.07 0.03
C ARG A 395 -4.12 -13.91 1.52
N THR A 396 -3.36 -14.59 2.36
CA THR A 396 -3.31 -14.32 3.79
C THR A 396 -2.59 -12.98 4.03
N MET A 397 -3.33 -11.99 4.53
CA MET A 397 -2.79 -10.64 4.78
C MET A 397 -1.90 -10.61 6.02
N ASN A 398 -0.82 -9.83 5.95
CA ASN A 398 0.02 -9.51 7.11
C ASN A 398 -0.80 -8.79 8.20
N LEU A 399 -0.63 -9.21 9.45
CA LEU A 399 -1.32 -8.65 10.60
C LEU A 399 -0.50 -7.62 11.38
N ALA A 400 0.77 -7.37 11.00
CA ALA A 400 1.62 -6.44 11.72
C ALA A 400 1.11 -5.00 11.64
N GLY A 401 1.09 -4.30 12.78
CA GLY A 401 0.74 -2.88 12.87
C GLY A 401 -0.76 -2.58 12.84
N LEU A 402 -1.64 -3.57 12.98
CA LEU A 402 -3.10 -3.38 13.00
C LEU A 402 -3.56 -2.40 14.09
N PHE A 403 -2.84 -2.29 15.21
CA PHE A 403 -3.14 -1.34 16.28
C PHE A 403 -3.21 0.11 15.80
N THR A 404 -2.46 0.49 14.77
CA THR A 404 -2.48 1.85 14.23
C THR A 404 -3.86 2.23 13.71
N ARG A 405 -4.52 1.30 13.03
CA ARG A 405 -5.89 1.47 12.51
C ARG A 405 -6.92 1.34 13.63
N GLU A 406 -6.78 0.36 14.52
CA GLU A 406 -7.69 0.16 15.66
C GLU A 406 -7.72 1.38 16.57
N ARG A 407 -6.59 2.05 16.78
CA ARG A 407 -6.51 3.28 17.56
C ARG A 407 -6.82 4.55 16.76
N GLY A 408 -6.75 4.49 15.45
CA GLY A 408 -6.89 5.66 14.57
C GLY A 408 -5.66 6.58 14.60
N LEU A 409 -4.45 5.99 14.70
CA LEU A 409 -3.21 6.76 14.69
C LEU A 409 -2.88 7.20 13.26
N PHE A 410 -2.41 8.45 13.12
CA PHE A 410 -1.96 9.03 11.85
C PHE A 410 -3.06 9.19 10.80
N MET A 411 -4.31 9.25 11.24
CA MET A 411 -5.49 9.44 10.40
C MET A 411 -6.55 10.27 11.11
N PHE A 412 -7.48 10.84 10.34
CA PHE A 412 -8.62 11.54 10.92
C PHE A 412 -9.56 10.56 11.66
N PRO A 413 -10.21 11.00 12.76
CA PRO A 413 -11.05 10.13 13.60
C PRO A 413 -12.14 9.39 12.83
N GLN A 414 -12.72 10.01 11.80
CA GLN A 414 -13.78 9.39 10.96
C GLN A 414 -13.26 8.26 10.07
N ASN A 415 -11.93 8.16 9.87
CA ASN A 415 -11.27 7.15 9.06
C ASN A 415 -10.65 6.02 9.88
N LYS A 416 -10.81 6.06 11.20
CA LYS A 416 -10.37 5.02 12.13
C LYS A 416 -11.01 3.67 11.81
N GLY A 417 -10.27 2.59 12.05
CA GLY A 417 -10.75 1.23 11.83
C GLY A 417 -10.76 0.84 10.34
N ARG A 418 -11.88 0.33 9.87
CA ARG A 418 -12.08 -0.12 8.48
C ARG A 418 -11.13 -1.26 8.11
N PHE A 419 -11.36 -2.42 8.72
CA PHE A 419 -10.62 -3.64 8.48
C PHE A 419 -11.22 -4.44 7.31
N TYR A 420 -10.49 -5.41 6.82
CA TYR A 420 -10.72 -6.20 5.63
C TYR A 420 -10.30 -5.46 4.35
N HIS A 421 -10.36 -6.14 3.17
CA HIS A 421 -9.89 -5.53 1.92
C HIS A 421 -10.68 -4.26 1.53
N ASP A 422 -11.96 -4.22 1.79
CA ASP A 422 -12.84 -3.11 1.45
C ASP A 422 -13.24 -2.23 2.65
N GLY A 423 -12.71 -2.52 3.85
CA GLY A 423 -12.98 -1.74 5.05
C GLY A 423 -14.36 -1.97 5.66
N ARG A 424 -15.01 -3.12 5.39
CA ARG A 424 -16.37 -3.44 5.86
C ARG A 424 -16.50 -3.61 7.37
N PHE A 425 -15.42 -3.93 8.07
CA PHE A 425 -15.41 -4.08 9.52
C PHE A 425 -14.83 -2.85 10.19
N GLN A 426 -15.57 -2.28 11.14
CA GLN A 426 -15.16 -1.04 11.79
C GLN A 426 -14.07 -1.25 12.84
N THR A 427 -14.03 -2.44 13.46
CA THR A 427 -13.09 -2.77 14.54
C THR A 427 -12.44 -4.14 14.31
N LEU A 428 -11.33 -4.41 15.01
CA LEU A 428 -10.74 -5.76 15.05
C LEU A 428 -11.71 -6.77 15.66
N LEU A 429 -12.52 -6.34 16.64
CA LEU A 429 -13.54 -7.21 17.22
C LEU A 429 -14.59 -7.64 16.19
N ASP A 430 -15.01 -6.75 15.29
CA ASP A 430 -15.93 -7.10 14.20
C ASP A 430 -15.31 -8.16 13.28
N THR A 431 -14.02 -8.02 13.00
CA THR A 431 -13.26 -8.99 12.19
C THR A 431 -13.21 -10.35 12.91
N VAL A 432 -12.85 -10.38 14.19
CA VAL A 432 -12.83 -11.62 15.00
C VAL A 432 -14.22 -12.25 15.07
N ASN A 433 -15.27 -11.46 15.26
CA ASN A 433 -16.66 -11.95 15.26
C ASN A 433 -17.03 -12.58 13.90
N SER A 434 -16.60 -11.97 12.80
CA SER A 434 -16.83 -12.51 11.46
C SER A 434 -16.16 -13.87 11.27
N TYR A 435 -14.90 -14.02 11.70
CA TYR A 435 -14.19 -15.31 11.65
C TYR A 435 -14.85 -16.37 12.56
N ASP A 436 -15.19 -15.99 13.80
CA ASP A 436 -15.86 -16.87 14.74
C ASP A 436 -17.18 -17.42 14.14
N GLN A 437 -17.99 -16.57 13.53
CA GLN A 437 -19.26 -16.95 12.95
C GLN A 437 -19.09 -17.81 11.68
N ARG A 438 -18.19 -17.42 10.76
CA ARG A 438 -17.98 -18.13 9.48
C ARG A 438 -17.41 -19.53 9.68
N PHE A 439 -16.50 -19.69 10.66
CA PHE A 439 -15.79 -20.95 10.89
C PHE A 439 -16.29 -21.71 12.13
N GLY A 440 -17.27 -21.17 12.87
CA GLY A 440 -17.88 -21.84 14.00
C GLY A 440 -16.90 -22.09 15.14
N LEU A 441 -16.01 -21.12 15.45
CA LEU A 441 -14.92 -21.27 16.41
C LEU A 441 -15.43 -21.39 17.86
N GLY A 442 -16.63 -20.87 18.15
CA GLY A 442 -17.26 -20.91 19.47
C GLY A 442 -16.52 -20.11 20.52
N LEU A 443 -16.01 -18.93 20.14
CA LEU A 443 -15.25 -18.05 21.03
C LEU A 443 -16.18 -17.31 22.00
N SER A 444 -15.84 -17.34 23.30
CA SER A 444 -16.48 -16.50 24.29
C SER A 444 -16.10 -15.01 24.13
N THR A 445 -16.84 -14.12 24.77
CA THR A 445 -16.54 -12.67 24.74
C THR A 445 -15.13 -12.36 25.27
N MET A 446 -14.67 -13.08 26.31
CA MET A 446 -13.33 -12.89 26.86
C MET A 446 -12.25 -13.36 25.86
N GLU A 447 -12.43 -14.52 25.25
CA GLU A 447 -11.50 -15.06 24.25
C GLU A 447 -11.37 -14.12 23.02
N LYS A 448 -12.48 -13.52 22.59
CA LYS A 448 -12.47 -12.51 21.51
C LYS A 448 -11.71 -11.26 21.91
N HIS A 449 -11.88 -10.78 23.14
CA HIS A 449 -11.12 -9.66 23.67
C HIS A 449 -9.62 -9.98 23.70
N ASP A 450 -9.23 -11.14 24.22
CA ASP A 450 -7.83 -11.56 24.29
C ASP A 450 -7.20 -11.67 22.90
N LEU A 451 -7.93 -12.21 21.90
CA LEU A 451 -7.49 -12.21 20.50
C LEU A 451 -7.31 -10.80 19.92
N VAL A 452 -8.20 -9.85 20.21
CA VAL A 452 -8.06 -8.46 19.75
C VAL A 452 -6.81 -7.83 20.36
N GLU A 453 -6.52 -8.06 21.64
CA GLU A 453 -5.31 -7.54 22.28
C GLU A 453 -4.04 -8.17 21.70
N TYR A 454 -4.07 -9.47 21.34
CA TYR A 454 -2.98 -10.11 20.63
C TYR A 454 -2.78 -9.51 19.24
N LEU A 455 -3.84 -9.35 18.44
CA LEU A 455 -3.75 -8.71 17.12
C LEU A 455 -3.22 -7.26 17.17
N LYS A 456 -3.45 -6.55 18.26
CA LYS A 456 -2.88 -5.22 18.50
C LYS A 456 -1.41 -5.27 18.90
N SER A 457 -0.92 -6.40 19.38
CA SER A 457 0.47 -6.59 19.81
C SER A 457 1.42 -6.95 18.66
N LEU A 458 0.89 -7.18 17.44
CA LEU A 458 1.64 -7.58 16.24
C LEU A 458 2.23 -6.41 15.44
#